data_0bf496b2277a7e3f611f816fe979f5fa
#
_entry.id   0bf496b2277a7e3f611f816fe979f5fa
#
_cell.length_a   1.000
_cell.length_b   1.000
_cell.length_c   1.000
_cell.angle_alpha   90.00
_cell.angle_beta   90.00
_cell.angle_gamma   90.00
#
_symmetry.space_group_name_H-M   'P 1'
#
loop_
_entity.id
_entity.type
_entity.pdbx_description
1 polymer ?
#
loop_
_entity_poly.entity_id
_entity_poly.type
_entity_poly.pdbx_seq_one_letter_code
_entity_poly.pdbx_strand_id
1 'polypeptide(L)'
;MYGTFPSRLLFHRLESMVATIRVLLVDDDSLVRQILSRMLASYPELDVVGQAATGEEAVSRVEELSPQVVVMDIRMPKMDGIAAAREIKQRYPQVQIIGLSEYGNGYNADAMLKAGAVAVFHKSKSPEELYPAIMKAGGDNSTASA
;
A
#
# COMPACT_ATOMS: atom_id res chain seq x y z
N MET A 1 15.51 39.53 -9.45
CA MET A 1 15.06 39.72 -8.09
C MET A 1 14.00 38.71 -7.71
N TYR A 2 12.92 38.71 -8.41
CA TYR A 2 11.82 37.79 -8.09
C TYR A 2 12.16 36.37 -8.48
N GLY A 3 12.97 36.18 -9.49
CA GLY A 3 13.38 34.87 -9.93
C GLY A 3 14.35 34.15 -9.00
N THR A 4 14.86 34.84 -8.00
CA THR A 4 15.81 34.23 -7.07
C THR A 4 15.13 33.49 -5.93
N PHE A 5 13.83 33.63 -5.81
CA PHE A 5 13.13 32.87 -4.78
C PHE A 5 13.19 31.39 -5.13
N PRO A 6 13.69 30.57 -4.24
CA PRO A 6 13.88 29.16 -4.58
C PRO A 6 12.52 28.46 -4.60
N SER A 7 11.92 28.42 -5.80
CA SER A 7 10.67 27.71 -5.99
C SER A 7 10.76 26.25 -5.56
N ARG A 8 11.96 25.67 -5.66
CA ARG A 8 12.20 24.31 -5.17
C ARG A 8 12.00 24.19 -3.66
N LEU A 9 12.48 25.15 -2.89
CA LEU A 9 12.32 25.15 -1.44
C LEU A 9 10.87 25.34 -1.04
N LEU A 10 10.18 26.23 -1.73
CA LEU A 10 8.75 26.44 -1.48
C LEU A 10 7.95 25.20 -1.84
N PHE A 11 8.28 24.57 -2.97
CA PHE A 11 7.62 23.35 -3.41
C PHE A 11 7.83 22.22 -2.41
N HIS A 12 9.04 22.03 -1.90
CA HIS A 12 9.32 21.05 -0.86
C HIS A 12 8.55 21.31 0.42
N ARG A 13 8.43 22.57 0.81
CA ARG A 13 7.63 22.93 1.98
C ARG A 13 6.17 22.58 1.79
N LEU A 14 5.62 22.88 0.62
CA LEU A 14 4.24 22.56 0.32
C LEU A 14 4.03 21.06 0.29
N GLU A 15 4.95 20.30 -0.29
CA GLU A 15 4.88 18.85 -0.28
C GLU A 15 4.90 18.27 1.13
N SER A 16 5.76 18.79 2.00
CA SER A 16 5.85 18.30 3.37
C SER A 16 4.64 18.68 4.21
N MET A 17 3.88 19.68 3.78
CA MET A 17 2.65 20.10 4.46
C MET A 17 1.44 19.30 4.01
N VAL A 18 1.51 18.65 2.84
CA VAL A 18 0.44 17.79 2.36
C VAL A 18 0.62 16.42 3.01
N ALA A 19 -0.42 15.99 3.73
CA ALA A 19 -0.40 14.67 4.31
C ALA A 19 -0.38 13.63 3.19
N THR A 20 0.65 12.80 3.16
CA THR A 20 0.74 11.71 2.20
C THR A 20 0.38 10.40 2.88
N ILE A 21 -0.15 9.49 2.08
CA ILE A 21 -0.44 8.13 2.53
C ILE A 21 0.77 7.26 2.20
N ARG A 22 1.32 6.64 3.22
CA ARG A 22 2.51 5.79 3.10
C ARG A 22 2.09 4.39 2.74
N VAL A 23 2.57 3.90 1.61
CA VAL A 23 2.15 2.64 1.00
C VAL A 23 3.33 1.68 0.90
N LEU A 24 3.10 0.44 1.32
CA LEU A 24 4.04 -0.66 1.11
C LEU A 24 3.48 -1.58 0.02
N LEU A 25 4.29 -1.93 -0.97
CA LEU A 25 3.91 -2.85 -2.04
C LEU A 25 4.52 -4.22 -1.77
N VAL A 26 3.69 -5.26 -1.81
CA VAL A 26 4.14 -6.63 -1.56
C VAL A 26 3.69 -7.54 -2.71
N ASP A 27 4.65 -8.09 -3.43
CA ASP A 27 4.42 -9.02 -4.53
C ASP A 27 5.72 -9.76 -4.80
N ASP A 28 5.67 -11.05 -5.06
CA ASP A 28 6.88 -11.82 -5.37
C ASP A 28 7.43 -11.52 -6.77
N ASP A 29 6.63 -10.90 -7.64
CA ASP A 29 7.06 -10.51 -8.97
C ASP A 29 7.62 -9.10 -8.95
N SER A 30 8.94 -8.99 -9.18
CA SER A 30 9.64 -7.70 -9.15
C SER A 30 9.14 -6.73 -10.22
N LEU A 31 8.73 -7.27 -11.38
CA LEU A 31 8.21 -6.43 -12.46
C LEU A 31 6.87 -5.79 -12.07
N VAL A 32 6.00 -6.57 -11.45
CA VAL A 32 4.72 -6.05 -10.94
C VAL A 32 4.97 -4.94 -9.91
N ARG A 33 5.91 -5.15 -8.99
CA ARG A 33 6.26 -4.13 -8.00
C ARG A 33 6.77 -2.85 -8.66
N GLN A 34 7.62 -2.99 -9.67
CA GLN A 34 8.15 -1.82 -10.40
C GLN A 34 7.04 -1.03 -11.08
N ILE A 35 6.14 -1.73 -11.77
CA ILE A 35 5.04 -1.10 -12.48
C ILE A 35 4.12 -0.38 -11.51
N LEU A 36 3.69 -1.07 -10.47
CA LEU A 36 2.80 -0.48 -9.46
C LEU A 36 3.47 0.70 -8.75
N SER A 37 4.75 0.57 -8.42
CA SER A 37 5.48 1.64 -7.76
C SER A 37 5.52 2.91 -8.61
N ARG A 38 5.81 2.77 -9.89
CA ARG A 38 5.84 3.91 -10.81
C ARG A 38 4.46 4.56 -10.96
N MET A 39 3.45 3.73 -11.10
CA MET A 39 2.10 4.24 -11.30
C MET A 39 1.56 4.93 -10.06
N LEU A 40 1.79 4.37 -8.90
CA LEU A 40 1.35 4.98 -7.65
C LEU A 40 2.17 6.24 -7.32
N ALA A 41 3.45 6.26 -7.67
CA ALA A 41 4.29 7.44 -7.46
C ALA A 41 3.85 8.65 -8.27
N SER A 42 3.04 8.46 -9.31
CA SER A 42 2.50 9.57 -10.10
C SER A 42 1.44 10.38 -9.33
N TYR A 43 0.91 9.83 -8.25
CA TYR A 43 -0.07 10.53 -7.42
C TYR A 43 0.64 11.22 -6.27
N PRO A 44 0.60 12.56 -6.20
CA PRO A 44 1.32 13.28 -5.15
C PRO A 44 0.86 12.97 -3.73
N GLU A 45 -0.36 12.46 -3.57
CA GLU A 45 -0.91 12.09 -2.27
C GLU A 45 -0.35 10.77 -1.74
N LEU A 46 0.32 9.98 -2.58
CA LEU A 46 0.85 8.68 -2.19
C LEU A 46 2.36 8.69 -2.09
N ASP A 47 2.87 8.02 -1.08
CA ASP A 47 4.30 7.83 -0.87
C ASP A 47 4.57 6.33 -0.77
N VAL A 48 5.15 5.74 -1.81
CA VAL A 48 5.53 4.32 -1.79
C VAL A 48 6.81 4.21 -0.98
N VAL A 49 6.69 3.82 0.27
CA VAL A 49 7.81 3.85 1.22
C VAL A 49 8.69 2.61 1.15
N GLY A 50 8.23 1.56 0.51
CA GLY A 50 9.05 0.35 0.36
C GLY A 50 8.33 -0.74 -0.39
N GLN A 51 9.03 -1.85 -0.57
CA GLN A 51 8.56 -3.03 -1.26
C GLN A 51 8.98 -4.28 -0.49
N ALA A 52 8.24 -5.36 -0.68
CA ALA A 52 8.57 -6.65 -0.12
C ALA A 52 8.22 -7.75 -1.14
N ALA A 53 9.00 -8.81 -1.16
CA ALA A 53 8.83 -9.92 -2.10
C ALA A 53 8.21 -11.15 -1.46
N THR A 54 8.12 -11.21 -0.15
CA THR A 54 7.57 -12.35 0.60
C THR A 54 6.68 -11.87 1.74
N GLY A 55 5.87 -12.79 2.27
CA GLY A 55 5.04 -12.48 3.43
C GLY A 55 5.85 -12.13 4.67
N GLU A 56 6.94 -12.85 4.92
CA GLU A 56 7.82 -12.55 6.06
C GLU A 56 8.45 -11.17 5.92
N GLU A 57 8.92 -10.86 4.73
CA GLU A 57 9.50 -9.55 4.45
C GLU A 57 8.45 -8.45 4.63
N ALA A 58 7.20 -8.71 4.22
CA ALA A 58 6.11 -7.76 4.41
C ALA A 58 5.91 -7.43 5.89
N VAL A 59 5.87 -8.43 6.75
CA VAL A 59 5.73 -8.22 8.19
C VAL A 59 6.89 -7.38 8.74
N SER A 60 8.12 -7.71 8.33
CA SER A 60 9.31 -6.97 8.75
C SER A 60 9.28 -5.52 8.28
N ARG A 61 8.86 -5.30 7.04
CA ARG A 61 8.77 -3.94 6.48
C ARG A 61 7.68 -3.11 7.13
N VAL A 62 6.58 -3.73 7.52
CA VAL A 62 5.53 -3.01 8.27
C VAL A 62 6.08 -2.51 9.59
N GLU A 63 6.84 -3.34 10.31
CA GLU A 63 7.46 -2.92 11.55
C GLU A 63 8.45 -1.78 11.34
N GLU A 64 9.30 -1.90 10.32
CA GLU A 64 10.35 -0.94 10.02
C GLU A 64 9.81 0.39 9.51
N LEU A 65 8.85 0.35 8.60
CA LEU A 65 8.42 1.52 7.84
C LEU A 65 7.12 2.14 8.32
N SER A 66 6.34 1.43 9.12
CA SER A 66 5.03 1.87 9.61
C SER A 66 4.14 2.44 8.50
N PRO A 67 3.85 1.66 7.44
CA PRO A 67 2.98 2.15 6.38
C PRO A 67 1.54 2.26 6.88
N GLN A 68 0.77 3.13 6.25
CA GLN A 68 -0.65 3.24 6.53
C GLN A 68 -1.45 2.20 5.74
N VAL A 69 -1.00 1.89 4.53
CA VAL A 69 -1.66 0.94 3.63
C VAL A 69 -0.64 -0.03 3.07
N VAL A 70 -0.98 -1.30 3.05
CA VAL A 70 -0.20 -2.35 2.40
C VAL A 70 -1.02 -2.89 1.23
N VAL A 71 -0.45 -2.83 0.04
CA VAL A 71 -1.03 -3.45 -1.16
C VAL A 71 -0.29 -4.77 -1.36
N MET A 72 -1.00 -5.89 -1.21
CA MET A 72 -0.35 -7.17 -1.07
C MET A 72 -0.96 -8.25 -1.95
N ASP A 73 -0.10 -8.92 -2.72
CA ASP A 73 -0.45 -10.12 -3.46
C ASP A 73 -0.91 -11.22 -2.50
N ILE A 74 -1.99 -11.89 -2.84
CA ILE A 74 -2.52 -12.98 -2.02
C ILE A 74 -1.65 -14.22 -2.15
N ARG A 75 -1.18 -14.54 -3.36
CA ARG A 75 -0.43 -15.78 -3.62
C ARG A 75 1.06 -15.50 -3.73
N MET A 76 1.80 -15.93 -2.73
CA MET A 76 3.25 -15.83 -2.70
C MET A 76 3.83 -17.12 -2.14
N PRO A 77 5.08 -17.49 -2.51
CA PRO A 77 5.73 -18.66 -1.95
C PRO A 77 5.89 -18.56 -0.44
N LYS A 78 5.89 -19.67 0.25
CA LYS A 78 6.08 -19.79 1.70
C LYS A 78 4.93 -19.15 2.46
N MET A 79 5.12 -17.97 3.06
CA MET A 79 4.05 -17.25 3.71
C MET A 79 3.27 -16.46 2.67
N ASP A 80 2.04 -16.88 2.37
CA ASP A 80 1.19 -16.19 1.42
C ASP A 80 0.61 -14.90 2.01
N GLY A 81 -0.08 -14.13 1.16
CA GLY A 81 -0.65 -12.86 1.56
C GLY A 81 -1.70 -12.99 2.66
N ILE A 82 -2.45 -14.08 2.70
CA ILE A 82 -3.47 -14.31 3.72
C ILE A 82 -2.82 -14.46 5.10
N ALA A 83 -1.79 -15.29 5.19
CA ALA A 83 -1.05 -15.49 6.44
C ALA A 83 -0.36 -14.20 6.88
N ALA A 84 0.26 -13.49 5.94
CA ALA A 84 0.91 -12.21 6.23
C ALA A 84 -0.09 -11.16 6.70
N ALA A 85 -1.25 -11.07 6.05
CA ALA A 85 -2.31 -10.14 6.44
C ALA A 85 -2.78 -10.41 7.86
N ARG A 86 -2.99 -11.67 8.18
CA ARG A 86 -3.42 -12.07 9.53
C ARG A 86 -2.40 -11.63 10.58
N GLU A 87 -1.14 -11.88 10.34
CA GLU A 87 -0.08 -11.51 11.27
C GLU A 87 0.05 -9.99 11.41
N ILE A 88 0.00 -9.27 10.29
CA ILE A 88 0.08 -7.81 10.31
C ILE A 88 -1.09 -7.22 11.10
N LYS A 89 -2.30 -7.71 10.87
CA LYS A 89 -3.48 -7.18 11.57
C LYS A 89 -3.46 -7.50 13.06
N GLN A 90 -2.88 -8.63 13.46
CA GLN A 90 -2.73 -8.95 14.88
C GLN A 90 -1.74 -8.02 15.58
N ARG A 91 -0.63 -7.73 14.92
CA ARG A 91 0.46 -6.93 15.51
C ARG A 91 0.29 -5.44 15.30
N TYR A 92 -0.32 -5.05 14.18
CA TYR A 92 -0.44 -3.65 13.78
C TYR A 92 -1.87 -3.40 13.26
N PRO A 93 -2.86 -3.40 14.16
CA PRO A 93 -4.28 -3.37 13.73
C PRO A 93 -4.67 -2.11 12.98
N GLN A 94 -3.91 -1.02 13.11
CA GLN A 94 -4.20 0.22 12.41
C GLN A 94 -3.77 0.22 10.93
N VAL A 95 -2.90 -0.74 10.55
CA VAL A 95 -2.45 -0.84 9.16
C VAL A 95 -3.59 -1.41 8.31
N GLN A 96 -3.90 -0.74 7.19
CA GLN A 96 -4.94 -1.20 6.28
C GLN A 96 -4.31 -2.03 5.17
N ILE A 97 -4.98 -3.11 4.80
CA ILE A 97 -4.45 -4.04 3.80
C ILE A 97 -5.42 -4.12 2.64
N ILE A 98 -4.88 -3.98 1.43
CA ILE A 98 -5.61 -4.20 0.17
C ILE A 98 -4.96 -5.39 -0.51
N GLY A 99 -5.75 -6.41 -0.78
CA GLY A 99 -5.27 -7.62 -1.44
C GLY A 99 -5.35 -7.53 -2.95
N LEU A 100 -4.41 -8.17 -3.63
CA LEU A 100 -4.43 -8.33 -5.07
C LEU A 100 -4.50 -9.82 -5.40
N SER A 101 -5.44 -10.19 -6.24
CA SER A 101 -5.66 -11.57 -6.65
C SER A 101 -5.44 -11.73 -8.14
N GLU A 102 -4.64 -12.71 -8.52
CA GLU A 102 -4.43 -13.04 -9.92
C GLU A 102 -5.64 -13.76 -10.53
N TYR A 103 -6.32 -14.54 -9.70
CA TYR A 103 -7.49 -15.31 -10.13
C TYR A 103 -8.72 -14.75 -9.43
N GLY A 104 -9.74 -14.43 -10.21
CA GLY A 104 -10.96 -13.84 -9.68
C GLY A 104 -11.87 -14.81 -8.96
N ASN A 105 -11.34 -15.86 -8.30
CA ASN A 105 -12.20 -16.76 -7.55
C ASN A 105 -12.46 -16.19 -6.16
N GLY A 106 -13.69 -16.33 -5.71
CA GLY A 106 -14.14 -15.75 -4.47
C GLY A 106 -13.48 -16.33 -3.23
N TYR A 107 -12.92 -17.55 -3.30
CA TYR A 107 -12.33 -18.20 -2.13
C TYR A 107 -11.15 -17.43 -1.56
N ASN A 108 -10.21 -17.08 -2.43
CA ASN A 108 -9.02 -16.34 -1.99
C ASN A 108 -9.36 -14.92 -1.54
N ALA A 109 -10.30 -14.28 -2.23
CA ALA A 109 -10.76 -12.95 -1.86
C ALA A 109 -11.44 -13.00 -0.49
N ASP A 110 -12.33 -13.95 -0.26
CA ASP A 110 -13.02 -14.10 1.02
C ASP A 110 -12.03 -14.38 2.15
N ALA A 111 -11.07 -15.27 1.91
CA ALA A 111 -10.06 -15.60 2.92
C ALA A 111 -9.20 -14.38 3.26
N MET A 112 -8.86 -13.56 2.25
CA MET A 112 -8.08 -12.34 2.45
C MET A 112 -8.87 -11.31 3.25
N LEU A 113 -10.15 -11.15 2.96
CA LEU A 113 -11.02 -10.25 3.72
C LEU A 113 -11.18 -10.72 5.17
N LYS A 114 -11.34 -12.02 5.38
CA LYS A 114 -11.40 -12.58 6.74
C LYS A 114 -10.09 -12.41 7.50
N ALA A 115 -8.98 -12.40 6.80
CA ALA A 115 -7.68 -12.14 7.40
C ALA A 115 -7.48 -10.68 7.79
N GLY A 116 -8.37 -9.79 7.35
CA GLY A 116 -8.37 -8.39 7.75
C GLY A 116 -8.19 -7.38 6.65
N ALA A 117 -8.09 -7.81 5.38
CA ALA A 117 -8.01 -6.86 4.27
C ALA A 117 -9.32 -6.08 4.15
N VAL A 118 -9.21 -4.80 3.79
CA VAL A 118 -10.39 -3.95 3.63
C VAL A 118 -10.98 -4.07 2.23
N ALA A 119 -10.20 -4.54 1.27
CA ALA A 119 -10.65 -4.74 -0.11
C ALA A 119 -9.74 -5.72 -0.81
N VAL A 120 -10.24 -6.35 -1.87
CA VAL A 120 -9.46 -7.23 -2.73
C VAL A 120 -9.78 -6.87 -4.17
N PHE A 121 -8.75 -6.65 -4.98
CA PHE A 121 -8.88 -6.37 -6.40
C PHE A 121 -8.18 -7.41 -7.23
N HIS A 122 -8.63 -7.60 -8.46
CA HIS A 122 -7.95 -8.45 -9.41
C HIS A 122 -6.70 -7.71 -9.94
N LYS A 123 -5.59 -8.43 -10.11
CA LYS A 123 -4.33 -7.83 -10.59
C LYS A 123 -4.43 -7.22 -11.98
N SER A 124 -5.37 -7.68 -12.81
CA SER A 124 -5.59 -7.10 -14.13
C SER A 124 -6.30 -5.75 -14.09
N LYS A 125 -6.91 -5.42 -12.95
CA LYS A 125 -7.53 -4.11 -12.80
C LYS A 125 -6.46 -3.04 -12.74
N SER A 126 -6.74 -1.93 -13.39
CA SER A 126 -5.76 -0.87 -13.50
C SER A 126 -5.49 -0.21 -12.16
N PRO A 127 -4.30 0.37 -11.99
CA PRO A 127 -4.00 1.15 -10.80
C PRO A 127 -4.96 2.29 -10.55
N GLU A 128 -5.71 2.70 -11.56
CA GLU A 128 -6.78 3.68 -11.41
C GLU A 128 -7.84 3.24 -10.41
N GLU A 129 -8.04 1.94 -10.27
CA GLU A 129 -8.97 1.42 -9.25
C GLU A 129 -8.32 1.34 -7.87
N LEU A 130 -7.01 1.13 -7.83
CA LEU A 130 -6.27 1.06 -6.58
C LEU A 130 -6.18 2.43 -5.90
N TYR A 131 -6.01 3.49 -6.66
CA TYR A 131 -5.82 4.82 -6.10
C TYR A 131 -6.96 5.24 -5.17
N PRO A 132 -8.23 5.18 -5.61
CA PRO A 132 -9.33 5.54 -4.70
C PRO A 132 -9.43 4.64 -3.48
N ALA A 133 -9.11 3.35 -3.63
CA ALA A 133 -9.14 2.41 -2.51
C ALA A 133 -8.05 2.73 -1.48
N ILE A 134 -6.86 3.10 -1.95
CA ILE A 134 -5.76 3.50 -1.07
C ILE A 134 -6.12 4.81 -0.35
N MET A 135 -6.66 5.77 -1.07
CA MET A 135 -7.08 7.05 -0.49
C MET A 135 -8.11 6.86 0.60
N LYS A 136 -9.10 6.00 0.36
CA LYS A 136 -10.13 5.71 1.35
C LYS A 136 -9.53 5.02 2.56
N ALA A 137 -8.71 4.00 2.37
CA ALA A 137 -8.11 3.24 3.46
C ALA A 137 -7.20 4.12 4.32
N GLY A 138 -6.33 4.89 3.67
CA GLY A 138 -5.41 5.78 4.37
C GLY A 138 -6.10 6.97 5.01
N GLY A 139 -7.12 7.51 4.36
CA GLY A 139 -7.90 8.63 4.87
C GLY A 139 -8.71 8.26 6.11
N ASP A 140 -9.34 7.10 6.09
CA ASP A 140 -10.10 6.60 7.24
C ASP A 140 -9.18 6.42 8.45
N ASN A 141 -7.98 5.89 8.22
CA ASN A 141 -6.99 5.70 9.27
C ASN A 141 -6.52 7.03 9.83
N SER A 142 -6.31 8.00 8.96
CA SER A 142 -5.93 9.36 9.34
C SER A 142 -7.01 10.03 10.19
N THR A 143 -8.26 9.83 9.84
CA THR A 143 -9.40 10.40 10.56
C THR A 143 -9.55 9.77 11.96
N ALA A 144 -9.28 8.48 12.05
CA ALA A 144 -9.40 7.76 13.32
C ALA A 144 -8.37 8.22 14.34
N SER A 145 -7.25 8.76 13.90
CA SER A 145 -6.20 9.22 14.79
C SER A 145 -6.45 10.64 15.33
N ALA A 146 -7.41 11.31 14.75
CA ALA A 146 -7.79 12.63 15.21
C ALA A 146 -8.82 12.53 16.31
#